data_d93ea6e4dc7f344c5f706e190b4fb890
#
_entry.id   d93ea6e4dc7f344c5f706e190b4fb890
#
_cell.length_a   1.000
_cell.length_b   1.000
_cell.length_c   1.000
_cell.angle_alpha   90.00
_cell.angle_beta   90.00
_cell.angle_gamma   90.00
#
_symmetry.space_group_name_H-M   'P 1'
#
loop_
_entity.id
_entity.type
_entity.pdbx_description
1 polymer ?
#
loop_
_entity_poly.entity_id
_entity_poly.type
_entity_poly.pdbx_seq_one_letter_code
_entity_poly.pdbx_strand_id
1 'polypeptide(L)'
;KKFSTNTDADGRFHSKWVSMMYPRLYLARNLLREDGVIFVSIDDNELDNLRKLCNEVFGEENFICTLIWEKGRKNDAKLISVGHDYMVVFAKSKSYLSDNRIVWREAKPGAAEIQREYLRLRQKLGSDNNAVQKALRAFYASLPASHPVYLLEFPFGFLI
;
A
#
# COMPACT_ATOMS: atom_id res chain seq x y z
N LYS A 1 -29.02 -17.03 16.40
CA LYS A 1 -29.34 -15.93 15.46
C LYS A 1 -29.02 -16.43 14.05
N LYS A 2 -30.04 -16.49 13.17
CA LYS A 2 -29.80 -16.75 11.74
C LYS A 2 -29.17 -15.49 11.14
N PHE A 3 -27.98 -15.60 10.59
CA PHE A 3 -27.40 -14.55 9.74
C PHE A 3 -28.16 -14.57 8.41
N SER A 4 -28.90 -13.51 8.11
CA SER A 4 -29.48 -13.31 6.78
C SER A 4 -28.47 -12.61 5.90
N THR A 5 -28.39 -13.02 4.64
CA THR A 5 -27.58 -12.34 3.62
C THR A 5 -28.14 -10.92 3.46
N ASN A 6 -27.25 -9.93 3.45
CA ASN A 6 -27.62 -8.55 3.18
C ASN A 6 -27.86 -8.43 1.66
N THR A 7 -29.08 -8.14 1.23
CA THR A 7 -29.45 -8.05 -0.19
C THR A 7 -29.83 -6.63 -0.57
N ASP A 8 -29.57 -6.24 -1.82
CA ASP A 8 -29.90 -4.93 -2.40
C ASP A 8 -31.40 -4.59 -2.32
N ALA A 9 -32.26 -5.62 -2.23
CA ALA A 9 -33.71 -5.45 -2.05
C ALA A 9 -34.11 -4.91 -0.67
N ASP A 10 -33.21 -4.90 0.29
CA ASP A 10 -33.44 -4.31 1.62
C ASP A 10 -33.02 -2.84 1.59
N GLY A 11 -33.96 -1.90 1.59
CA GLY A 11 -33.71 -0.45 1.60
C GLY A 11 -32.86 0.06 2.76
N ARG A 12 -32.35 -0.82 3.62
CA ARG A 12 -31.41 -0.57 4.72
C ARG A 12 -30.07 -1.27 4.53
N PHE A 13 -29.75 -1.68 3.31
CA PHE A 13 -28.53 -2.43 2.99
C PHE A 13 -27.28 -1.75 3.59
N HIS A 14 -27.02 -0.51 3.23
CA HIS A 14 -25.86 0.26 3.71
C HIS A 14 -25.91 0.54 5.21
N SER A 15 -27.08 0.89 5.76
CA SER A 15 -27.19 1.19 7.19
C SER A 15 -26.94 -0.02 8.09
N LYS A 16 -27.32 -1.22 7.66
CA LYS A 16 -26.99 -2.46 8.38
C LYS A 16 -25.50 -2.74 8.36
N TRP A 17 -24.86 -2.56 7.21
CA TRP A 17 -23.43 -2.74 7.08
C TRP A 17 -22.67 -1.73 7.96
N VAL A 18 -23.01 -0.44 7.87
CA VAL A 18 -22.44 0.64 8.69
C VAL A 18 -22.58 0.34 10.19
N SER A 19 -23.79 -0.03 10.65
CA SER A 19 -24.05 -0.35 12.06
C SER A 19 -23.24 -1.58 12.55
N MET A 20 -22.93 -2.51 11.65
CA MET A 20 -22.10 -3.66 11.95
C MET A 20 -20.62 -3.28 12.01
N MET A 21 -20.14 -2.42 11.11
CA MET A 21 -18.72 -2.10 10.95
C MET A 21 -18.25 -1.07 12.00
N TYR A 22 -19.09 -0.10 12.35
CA TYR A 22 -18.71 0.97 13.28
C TYR A 22 -18.09 0.47 14.60
N PRO A 23 -18.75 -0.41 15.37
CA PRO A 23 -18.17 -0.90 16.63
C PRO A 23 -16.90 -1.72 16.43
N ARG A 24 -16.75 -2.39 15.28
CA ARG A 24 -15.54 -3.14 14.96
C ARG A 24 -14.36 -2.22 14.69
N LEU A 25 -14.56 -1.17 13.91
CA LEU A 25 -13.52 -0.16 13.64
C LEU A 25 -13.13 0.59 14.91
N TYR A 26 -14.11 0.93 15.75
CA TYR A 26 -13.84 1.57 17.04
C TYR A 26 -13.00 0.69 17.97
N LEU A 27 -13.32 -0.61 18.06
CA LEU A 27 -12.53 -1.57 18.82
C LEU A 27 -11.12 -1.74 18.21
N ALA A 28 -11.03 -1.85 16.89
CA ALA A 28 -9.75 -1.97 16.19
C ALA A 28 -8.84 -0.77 16.48
N ARG A 29 -9.38 0.46 16.45
CA ARG A 29 -8.63 1.67 16.80
C ARG A 29 -8.06 1.60 18.21
N ASN A 30 -8.83 1.11 19.18
CA ASN A 30 -8.38 0.99 20.57
C ASN A 30 -7.30 -0.07 20.77
N LEU A 31 -7.27 -1.11 19.92
CA LEU A 31 -6.26 -2.16 19.95
C LEU A 31 -4.95 -1.76 19.26
N LEU A 32 -4.99 -0.76 18.40
CA LEU A 32 -3.78 -0.27 17.71
C LEU A 32 -2.86 0.46 18.67
N ARG A 33 -1.56 0.26 18.51
CA ARG A 33 -0.50 1.10 19.11
C ARG A 33 -0.53 2.50 18.47
N GLU A 34 0.14 3.47 19.08
CA GLU A 34 0.23 4.83 18.53
C GLU A 34 0.92 4.89 17.15
N ASP A 35 1.87 4.00 16.89
CA ASP A 35 2.53 3.79 15.60
C ASP A 35 1.77 2.81 14.68
N GLY A 36 0.60 2.35 15.12
CA GLY A 36 -0.20 1.35 14.43
C GLY A 36 -0.95 1.89 13.21
N VAL A 37 -1.18 1.01 12.25
CA VAL A 37 -1.89 1.27 11.00
C VAL A 37 -2.92 0.18 10.77
N ILE A 38 -4.08 0.54 10.23
CA ILE A 38 -5.11 -0.40 9.82
C ILE A 38 -5.26 -0.39 8.30
N PHE A 39 -5.39 -1.58 7.73
CA PHE A 39 -5.72 -1.82 6.33
C PHE A 39 -7.08 -2.49 6.28
N VAL A 40 -8.03 -1.90 5.58
CA VAL A 40 -9.38 -2.44 5.43
C VAL A 40 -9.68 -2.66 3.96
N SER A 41 -9.77 -3.94 3.57
CA SER A 41 -10.10 -4.34 2.21
C SER A 41 -11.61 -4.19 1.96
N ILE A 42 -11.99 -3.64 0.80
CA ILE A 42 -13.37 -3.37 0.41
C ILE A 42 -13.51 -3.35 -1.11
N ASP A 43 -14.71 -3.64 -1.61
CA ASP A 43 -15.11 -3.44 -3.00
C ASP A 43 -15.80 -2.08 -3.21
N ASP A 44 -16.25 -1.81 -4.45
CA ASP A 44 -16.92 -0.56 -4.82
C ASP A 44 -18.22 -0.30 -4.03
N ASN A 45 -18.91 -1.36 -3.57
CA ASN A 45 -20.26 -1.23 -3.01
C ASN A 45 -20.29 -0.38 -1.73
N GLU A 46 -19.27 -0.53 -0.87
CA GLU A 46 -19.26 0.11 0.44
C GLU A 46 -18.01 0.99 0.66
N LEU A 47 -17.22 1.27 -0.38
CA LEU A 47 -15.99 2.07 -0.29
C LEU A 47 -16.24 3.45 0.33
N ASP A 48 -17.25 4.17 -0.14
CA ASP A 48 -17.60 5.50 0.34
C ASP A 48 -18.05 5.49 1.81
N ASN A 49 -18.85 4.49 2.16
CA ASN A 49 -19.33 4.33 3.52
C ASN A 49 -18.20 3.94 4.48
N LEU A 50 -17.30 3.04 4.06
CA LEU A 50 -16.10 2.69 4.81
C LEU A 50 -15.23 3.92 5.05
N ARG A 51 -15.00 4.74 4.02
CA ARG A 51 -14.19 5.93 4.13
C ARG A 51 -14.75 6.92 5.15
N LYS A 52 -16.08 7.17 5.11
CA LYS A 52 -16.77 8.04 6.08
C LYS A 52 -16.68 7.50 7.50
N LEU A 53 -16.91 6.19 7.68
CA LEU A 53 -16.77 5.54 8.97
C LEU A 53 -15.36 5.65 9.53
N CYS A 54 -14.35 5.39 8.70
CA CYS A 54 -12.95 5.50 9.12
C CYS A 54 -12.58 6.95 9.46
N ASN A 55 -13.09 7.95 8.74
CA ASN A 55 -12.90 9.36 9.07
C ASN A 55 -13.50 9.68 10.45
N GLU A 56 -14.70 9.17 10.76
CA GLU A 56 -15.34 9.38 12.06
C GLU A 56 -14.60 8.66 13.20
N VAL A 57 -14.18 7.42 12.97
CA VAL A 57 -13.55 6.61 14.01
C VAL A 57 -12.09 6.98 14.24
N PHE A 58 -11.30 7.15 13.19
CA PHE A 58 -9.86 7.38 13.26
C PHE A 58 -9.46 8.86 13.21
N GLY A 59 -10.33 9.72 12.67
CA GLY A 59 -10.04 11.11 12.31
C GLY A 59 -9.59 11.20 10.85
N GLU A 60 -10.10 12.19 10.11
CA GLU A 60 -9.81 12.41 8.70
C GLU A 60 -8.31 12.68 8.47
N GLU A 61 -7.67 13.38 9.42
CA GLU A 61 -6.24 13.69 9.42
C GLU A 61 -5.35 12.45 9.44
N ASN A 62 -5.87 11.32 9.96
CA ASN A 62 -5.14 10.06 10.06
C ASN A 62 -5.25 9.17 8.82
N PHE A 63 -5.96 9.64 7.79
CA PHE A 63 -5.98 8.96 6.51
C PHE A 63 -4.61 8.98 5.86
N ILE A 64 -4.17 7.81 5.35
CA ILE A 64 -2.90 7.65 4.64
C ILE A 64 -3.14 7.61 3.14
N CYS A 65 -3.81 6.57 2.66
CA CYS A 65 -4.10 6.38 1.24
C CYS A 65 -5.21 5.34 1.03
N THR A 66 -5.67 5.24 -0.21
CA THR A 66 -6.43 4.09 -0.70
C THR A 66 -5.57 3.38 -1.74
N LEU A 67 -5.23 2.12 -1.49
CA LEU A 67 -4.51 1.26 -2.42
C LEU A 67 -5.51 0.53 -3.31
N ILE A 68 -5.15 0.32 -4.57
CA ILE A 68 -5.92 -0.48 -5.52
C ILE A 68 -5.24 -1.85 -5.62
N TRP A 69 -5.99 -2.90 -5.27
CA TRP A 69 -5.51 -4.27 -5.35
C TRP A 69 -6.00 -4.93 -6.63
N GLU A 70 -5.11 -5.20 -7.56
CA GLU A 70 -5.44 -5.91 -8.79
C GLU A 70 -5.80 -7.37 -8.49
N LYS A 71 -6.97 -7.79 -8.98
CA LYS A 71 -7.44 -9.18 -8.95
C LYS A 71 -7.45 -9.78 -10.36
N GLY A 72 -7.61 -11.09 -10.44
CA GLY A 72 -7.84 -11.78 -11.71
C GLY A 72 -9.07 -11.21 -12.43
N ARG A 73 -8.94 -10.98 -13.73
CA ARG A 73 -10.03 -10.46 -14.57
C ARG A 73 -11.17 -11.49 -14.64
N LYS A 74 -12.40 -11.08 -14.28
CA LYS A 74 -13.61 -11.83 -14.52
C LYS A 74 -14.17 -11.42 -15.88
N ASN A 75 -14.26 -12.36 -16.84
CA ASN A 75 -14.68 -12.05 -18.20
C ASN A 75 -16.21 -12.04 -18.41
N ASP A 76 -17.01 -12.18 -17.33
CA ASP A 76 -18.46 -12.39 -17.42
C ASP A 76 -19.29 -11.11 -17.27
N ALA A 77 -18.66 -9.93 -17.16
CA ALA A 77 -19.38 -8.67 -17.02
C ALA A 77 -19.96 -8.21 -18.37
N LYS A 78 -21.27 -7.87 -18.38
CA LYS A 78 -21.97 -7.39 -19.58
C LYS A 78 -21.49 -6.01 -20.07
N LEU A 79 -20.94 -5.19 -19.20
CA LEU A 79 -20.48 -3.83 -19.51
C LEU A 79 -18.97 -3.69 -19.32
N ILE A 80 -18.53 -3.50 -18.07
CA ILE A 80 -17.13 -3.30 -17.72
C ILE A 80 -16.75 -4.34 -16.65
N SER A 81 -15.68 -5.06 -16.92
CA SER A 81 -15.14 -6.05 -15.97
C SER A 81 -14.30 -5.33 -14.93
N VAL A 82 -14.73 -5.40 -13.66
CA VAL A 82 -13.98 -4.87 -12.52
C VAL A 82 -13.04 -5.95 -12.01
N GLY A 83 -11.74 -5.71 -12.12
CA GLY A 83 -10.68 -6.64 -11.72
C GLY A 83 -9.87 -6.16 -10.51
N HIS A 84 -10.44 -5.33 -9.64
CA HIS A 84 -9.74 -4.80 -8.48
C HIS A 84 -10.63 -4.72 -7.23
N ASP A 85 -9.98 -4.62 -6.08
CA ASP A 85 -10.56 -4.18 -4.81
C ASP A 85 -9.77 -2.97 -4.30
N TYR A 86 -10.31 -2.34 -3.28
CA TYR A 86 -9.63 -1.24 -2.59
C TYR A 86 -9.12 -1.70 -1.22
N MET A 87 -8.06 -1.05 -0.77
CA MET A 87 -7.57 -1.20 0.59
C MET A 87 -7.42 0.20 1.19
N VAL A 88 -8.34 0.56 2.08
CA VAL A 88 -8.35 1.85 2.76
C VAL A 88 -7.40 1.78 3.94
N VAL A 89 -6.49 2.76 4.04
CA VAL A 89 -5.39 2.75 5.02
C VAL A 89 -5.49 3.97 5.93
N PHE A 90 -5.56 3.72 7.24
CA PHE A 90 -5.55 4.74 8.28
C PHE A 90 -4.47 4.46 9.32
N ALA A 91 -3.84 5.52 9.83
CA ALA A 91 -2.99 5.42 11.01
C ALA A 91 -3.83 5.55 12.29
N LYS A 92 -3.33 5.05 13.42
CA LYS A 92 -3.81 5.43 14.75
C LYS A 92 -3.55 6.92 15.01
N SER A 93 -2.32 7.37 14.73
CA SER A 93 -1.89 8.75 14.79
C SER A 93 -0.84 9.03 13.71
N LYS A 94 -1.24 9.73 12.65
CA LYS A 94 -0.34 10.12 11.56
C LYS A 94 0.71 11.13 12.01
N SER A 95 0.36 12.01 12.95
CA SER A 95 1.32 12.94 13.56
C SER A 95 2.42 12.18 14.30
N TYR A 96 2.06 11.16 15.10
CA TYR A 96 3.05 10.32 15.78
C TYR A 96 4.03 9.65 14.81
N LEU A 97 3.52 9.12 13.68
CA LEU A 97 4.38 8.53 12.64
C LEU A 97 5.37 9.53 12.07
N SER A 98 4.92 10.76 11.81
CA SER A 98 5.75 11.86 11.28
C SER A 98 6.80 12.31 12.28
N ASP A 99 6.40 12.60 13.52
CA ASP A 99 7.26 13.12 14.58
C ASP A 99 8.37 12.13 14.94
N ASN A 100 8.06 10.84 14.91
CA ASN A 100 9.02 9.77 15.16
C ASN A 100 9.77 9.31 13.89
N ARG A 101 9.57 9.98 12.75
CA ARG A 101 10.23 9.69 11.47
C ARG A 101 10.09 8.22 11.06
N ILE A 102 8.93 7.63 11.33
CA ILE A 102 8.66 6.23 10.97
C ILE A 102 8.55 6.12 9.45
N VAL A 103 9.35 5.23 8.87
CA VAL A 103 9.43 5.03 7.42
C VAL A 103 9.20 3.55 7.12
N TRP A 104 8.19 3.26 6.32
CA TRP A 104 7.89 1.91 5.84
C TRP A 104 8.62 1.64 4.53
N ARG A 105 9.92 1.39 4.65
CA ARG A 105 10.77 1.05 3.51
C ARG A 105 11.67 -0.12 3.89
N GLU A 106 11.70 -1.11 3.05
CA GLU A 106 12.72 -2.14 3.10
C GLU A 106 13.91 -1.73 2.23
N ALA A 107 15.11 -2.11 2.67
CA ALA A 107 16.29 -1.95 1.83
C ALA A 107 16.13 -2.87 0.60
N LYS A 108 16.20 -2.26 -0.59
CA LYS A 108 16.15 -3.01 -1.83
C LYS A 108 17.29 -4.06 -1.86
N PRO A 109 16.99 -5.34 -2.13
CA PRO A 109 18.04 -6.33 -2.31
C PRO A 109 19.08 -5.88 -3.32
N GLY A 110 20.37 -5.98 -2.99
CA GLY A 110 21.48 -5.50 -3.83
C GLY A 110 21.77 -3.99 -3.75
N ALA A 111 20.91 -3.17 -3.12
CA ALA A 111 21.12 -1.72 -3.06
C ALA A 111 22.44 -1.33 -2.36
N ALA A 112 22.82 -2.04 -1.29
CA ALA A 112 24.04 -1.78 -0.57
C ALA A 112 25.30 -2.05 -1.42
N GLU A 113 25.25 -3.00 -2.33
CA GLU A 113 26.33 -3.31 -3.27
C GLU A 113 26.48 -2.19 -4.30
N ILE A 114 25.37 -1.78 -4.91
CA ILE A 114 25.36 -0.68 -5.86
C ILE A 114 25.85 0.62 -5.21
N GLN A 115 25.42 0.88 -3.99
CA GLN A 115 25.87 2.09 -3.26
C GLN A 115 27.38 2.06 -2.99
N ARG A 116 27.94 0.91 -2.58
CA ARG A 116 29.39 0.73 -2.40
C ARG A 116 30.15 0.99 -3.68
N GLU A 117 29.70 0.40 -4.81
CA GLU A 117 30.33 0.59 -6.10
C GLU A 117 30.25 2.05 -6.58
N TYR A 118 29.06 2.69 -6.40
CA TYR A 118 28.93 4.12 -6.69
C TYR A 118 29.92 4.97 -5.91
N LEU A 119 30.08 4.73 -4.61
CA LEU A 119 31.04 5.47 -3.77
C LEU A 119 32.48 5.22 -4.23
N ARG A 120 32.84 3.97 -4.58
CA ARG A 120 34.15 3.61 -5.14
C ARG A 120 34.44 4.35 -6.42
N LEU A 121 33.46 4.38 -7.33
CA LEU A 121 33.58 5.10 -8.60
C LEU A 121 33.70 6.61 -8.40
N ARG A 122 32.97 7.17 -7.44
CA ARG A 122 33.09 8.57 -7.07
C ARG A 122 34.49 8.94 -6.53
N GLN A 123 35.06 8.08 -5.71
CA GLN A 123 36.42 8.28 -5.21
C GLN A 123 37.47 8.23 -6.34
N LYS A 124 37.26 7.34 -7.34
CA LYS A 124 38.18 7.12 -8.47
C LYS A 124 38.05 8.19 -9.57
N LEU A 125 36.83 8.59 -9.90
CA LEU A 125 36.51 9.44 -11.06
C LEU A 125 36.12 10.88 -10.67
N GLY A 126 36.12 11.20 -9.38
CA GLY A 126 35.81 12.54 -8.87
C GLY A 126 34.40 12.98 -9.21
N SER A 127 34.25 14.24 -9.61
CA SER A 127 32.96 14.89 -9.91
C SER A 127 32.47 14.69 -11.36
N ASP A 128 33.18 13.92 -12.20
CA ASP A 128 32.73 13.63 -13.56
C ASP A 128 31.51 12.70 -13.53
N ASN A 129 30.32 13.29 -13.62
CA ASN A 129 29.07 12.57 -13.59
C ASN A 129 28.90 11.61 -14.79
N ASN A 130 29.42 11.97 -15.98
CA ASN A 130 29.29 11.16 -17.18
C ASN A 130 30.16 9.91 -17.08
N ALA A 131 31.42 10.07 -16.63
CA ALA A 131 32.31 8.94 -16.41
C ALA A 131 31.77 7.98 -15.33
N VAL A 132 31.26 8.50 -14.21
CA VAL A 132 30.64 7.70 -13.15
C VAL A 132 29.42 6.97 -13.66
N GLN A 133 28.53 7.63 -14.41
CA GLN A 133 27.32 7.00 -14.98
C GLN A 133 27.69 5.88 -15.96
N LYS A 134 28.67 6.12 -16.84
CA LYS A 134 29.14 5.10 -17.81
C LYS A 134 29.71 3.87 -17.10
N ALA A 135 30.55 4.10 -16.08
CA ALA A 135 31.15 3.02 -15.30
C ALA A 135 30.11 2.24 -14.49
N LEU A 136 29.12 2.92 -13.91
CA LEU A 136 28.04 2.30 -13.16
C LEU A 136 27.13 1.46 -14.07
N ARG A 137 26.84 1.92 -15.29
CA ARG A 137 26.10 1.13 -16.30
C ARG A 137 26.86 -0.13 -16.69
N ALA A 138 28.19 -0.03 -16.87
CA ALA A 138 29.02 -1.19 -17.16
C ALA A 138 29.03 -2.20 -16.00
N PHE A 139 29.07 -1.70 -14.76
CA PHE A 139 28.93 -2.54 -13.58
C PHE A 139 27.58 -3.26 -13.54
N TYR A 140 26.46 -2.56 -13.77
CA TYR A 140 25.14 -3.19 -13.87
C TYR A 140 25.12 -4.29 -14.95
N ALA A 141 25.67 -4.02 -16.14
CA ALA A 141 25.71 -4.98 -17.23
C ALA A 141 26.56 -6.23 -16.93
N SER A 142 27.49 -6.14 -15.96
CA SER A 142 28.32 -7.28 -15.53
C SER A 142 27.65 -8.17 -14.48
N LEU A 143 26.56 -7.72 -13.87
CA LEU A 143 25.84 -8.50 -12.88
C LEU A 143 25.05 -9.64 -13.55
N PRO A 144 24.97 -10.83 -12.93
CA PRO A 144 24.18 -11.93 -13.48
C PRO A 144 22.68 -11.57 -13.50
N ALA A 145 21.94 -12.08 -14.45
CA ALA A 145 20.50 -11.84 -14.59
C ALA A 145 19.70 -12.26 -13.34
N SER A 146 20.21 -13.20 -12.55
CA SER A 146 19.64 -13.62 -11.26
C SER A 146 20.00 -12.70 -10.10
N HIS A 147 20.76 -11.62 -10.35
CA HIS A 147 21.17 -10.73 -9.26
C HIS A 147 19.97 -10.05 -8.63
N PRO A 148 19.91 -9.94 -7.27
CA PRO A 148 18.76 -9.37 -6.55
C PRO A 148 18.36 -7.96 -6.99
N VAL A 149 19.29 -7.19 -7.59
CA VAL A 149 18.99 -5.84 -8.11
C VAL A 149 18.03 -5.87 -9.31
N TYR A 150 17.95 -6.99 -10.04
CA TYR A 150 17.04 -7.19 -11.16
C TYR A 150 15.73 -7.88 -10.74
N LEU A 151 15.68 -8.49 -9.55
CA LEU A 151 14.49 -9.16 -9.02
C LEU A 151 13.46 -8.14 -8.51
N LEU A 152 13.13 -7.17 -9.34
CA LEU A 152 12.09 -6.17 -9.09
C LEU A 152 10.80 -6.50 -9.85
N GLU A 153 10.40 -7.72 -9.83
CA GLU A 153 8.98 -8.01 -9.91
C GLU A 153 8.48 -7.92 -8.47
N PHE A 154 7.78 -6.83 -8.14
CA PHE A 154 6.94 -6.81 -6.97
C PHE A 154 5.99 -8.00 -7.09
N PRO A 155 6.01 -8.98 -6.17
CA PRO A 155 5.06 -10.09 -6.22
C PRO A 155 3.62 -9.61 -5.99
N PHE A 156 3.43 -8.30 -5.81
CA PHE A 156 2.15 -7.64 -5.60
C PHE A 156 2.14 -6.37 -6.45
N GLY A 157 1.31 -6.37 -7.50
CA GLY A 157 1.07 -5.20 -8.35
C GLY A 157 0.39 -4.06 -7.58
N PHE A 158 1.18 -3.28 -6.86
CA PHE A 158 0.72 -1.98 -6.37
C PHE A 158 0.92 -0.95 -7.48
N LEU A 159 -0.16 -0.55 -8.14
CA LEU A 159 -0.22 0.69 -8.89
C LEU A 159 -0.44 1.82 -7.87
N ILE A 160 0.58 2.66 -7.68
CA ILE A 160 0.48 3.92 -6.93
C ILE A 160 -0.06 4.98 -7.89
#